data_79cccbe075249ab016db3d35ccf583ad
#
_entry.id   79cccbe075249ab016db3d35ccf583ad
#
_cell.length_a   1.000
_cell.length_b   1.000
_cell.length_c   1.000
_cell.angle_alpha   90.00
_cell.angle_beta   90.00
_cell.angle_gamma   90.00
#
_symmetry.space_group_name_H-M   'P 1'
#
loop_
_entity.id
_entity.type
_entity.pdbx_description
1 polymer ?
#
loop_
_entity_poly.entity_id
_entity_poly.type
_entity_poly.pdbx_seq_one_letter_code
_entity_poly.pdbx_strand_id
1 'polypeptide(L)' 'MIIYVKYDKKPPNLPVAVADTKKDLARKLGVTVRNVESSISYGRSTYAVVEVEDDE' A
#
# COMPACT_ATOMS: atom_id res chain seq x y z
N MET A 1 9.06 7.09 -9.25
CA MET A 1 8.89 6.82 -7.79
C MET A 1 7.65 5.95 -7.60
N ILE A 2 7.78 4.93 -6.80
CA ILE A 2 6.66 4.01 -6.53
C ILE A 2 6.18 4.22 -5.11
N ILE A 3 4.88 4.31 -4.92
CA ILE A 3 4.29 4.38 -3.58
C ILE A 3 3.30 3.24 -3.41
N TYR A 4 3.15 2.81 -2.17
CA TYR A 4 2.24 1.74 -1.79
C TYR A 4 1.14 2.32 -0.93
N VAL A 5 -0.10 1.98 -1.26
CA VAL A 5 -1.28 2.55 -0.61
C VAL A 5 -2.13 1.43 -0.04
N LYS A 6 -2.57 1.60 1.19
CA LYS A 6 -3.54 0.71 1.81
C LYS A 6 -4.85 1.47 1.94
N TYR A 7 -5.94 0.90 1.41
CA TYR A 7 -7.28 1.49 1.47
C TYR A 7 -8.12 0.78 2.52
N ASP A 8 -9.09 1.51 3.08
CA ASP A 8 -10.10 0.91 3.91
C ASP A 8 -11.00 0.02 3.04
N LYS A 9 -11.32 -1.16 3.53
CA LYS A 9 -12.21 -2.06 2.79
C LYS A 9 -13.67 -1.66 2.89
N LYS A 10 -14.02 -0.78 3.81
CA LYS A 10 -15.38 -0.22 3.91
C LYS A 10 -15.51 0.99 3.01
N PRO A 11 -16.63 1.13 2.26
CA PRO A 11 -16.85 2.34 1.49
C PRO A 11 -16.84 3.57 2.40
N PRO A 12 -16.31 4.68 1.92
CA PRO A 12 -15.87 5.02 0.56
C PRO A 12 -14.44 4.60 0.18
N ASN A 13 -13.84 3.66 0.85
CA ASN A 13 -12.50 3.10 0.51
C ASN A 13 -11.41 4.16 0.52
N LEU A 14 -11.37 4.94 1.57
CA LEU A 14 -10.36 6.00 1.70
C LEU A 14 -9.00 5.41 2.05
N PRO A 15 -7.90 6.06 1.62
CA PRO A 15 -6.56 5.63 1.98
C PRO A 15 -6.35 5.71 3.49
N VAL A 16 -5.85 4.65 4.10
CA VAL A 16 -5.54 4.62 5.53
C VAL A 16 -4.05 4.67 5.81
N ALA A 17 -3.23 4.33 4.83
CA ALA A 17 -1.77 4.40 4.95
C ALA A 17 -1.13 4.50 3.58
N VAL A 18 -0.04 5.26 3.50
CA VAL A 18 0.75 5.42 2.28
C VAL A 18 2.22 5.36 2.67
N ALA A 19 3.01 4.68 1.88
CA ALA A 19 4.45 4.58 2.10
C ALA A 19 5.18 4.39 0.78
N ASP A 20 6.45 4.74 0.75
CA ASP A 20 7.30 4.58 -0.43
C ASP A 20 8.00 3.22 -0.47
N THR A 21 7.88 2.44 0.59
CA THR A 21 8.39 1.07 0.64
C THR A 21 7.37 0.15 1.29
N LYS A 22 7.44 -1.14 0.94
CA LYS A 22 6.59 -2.15 1.57
C LYS A 22 6.90 -2.29 3.05
N LYS A 23 8.16 -2.13 3.42
CA LYS A 23 8.61 -2.21 4.81
C LYS A 23 7.97 -1.11 5.65
N ASP A 24 7.98 0.11 5.14
CA ASP A 24 7.37 1.24 5.85
C ASP A 24 5.85 1.08 5.93
N LEU A 25 5.23 0.60 4.87
CA LEU A 25 3.79 0.37 4.89
C LEU A 25 3.43 -0.69 5.94
N ALA A 26 4.19 -1.78 6.00
CA ALA A 26 3.99 -2.83 6.98
C ALA A 26 4.11 -2.28 8.40
N ARG A 27 5.11 -1.42 8.64
CA ARG A 27 5.29 -0.79 9.95
C ARG A 27 4.10 0.08 10.33
N LYS A 28 3.61 0.87 9.40
CA LYS A 28 2.46 1.76 9.65
C LYS A 28 1.18 0.97 9.94
N LEU A 29 1.04 -0.19 9.31
CA LEU A 29 -0.14 -1.03 9.48
C LEU A 29 -0.02 -2.00 10.66
N GLY A 30 1.19 -2.16 11.22
CA GLY A 30 1.43 -3.12 12.29
C GLY A 30 1.37 -4.56 11.84
N VAL A 31 1.75 -4.82 10.59
CA VAL A 31 1.78 -6.17 9.99
C VAL A 31 3.19 -6.48 9.49
N THR A 32 3.41 -7.71 9.05
CA THR A 32 4.70 -8.10 8.49
C THR A 32 4.84 -7.65 7.05
N VAL A 33 6.09 -7.47 6.59
CA VAL A 33 6.37 -7.16 5.19
C VAL A 33 5.83 -8.28 4.29
N ARG A 34 5.96 -9.54 4.73
CA ARG A 34 5.43 -10.68 3.99
C ARG A 34 3.92 -10.56 3.78
N ASN A 35 3.20 -10.09 4.78
CA ASN A 35 1.75 -9.88 4.68
C ASN A 35 1.43 -8.85 3.59
N VAL A 36 2.16 -7.73 3.58
CA VAL A 36 1.97 -6.70 2.56
C VAL A 36 2.29 -7.24 1.17
N GLU A 37 3.41 -7.93 1.03
CA GLU A 37 3.83 -8.50 -0.25
C GLU A 37 2.82 -9.51 -0.79
N SER A 38 2.34 -10.40 0.07
CA SER A 38 1.34 -11.39 -0.32
C SER A 38 0.03 -10.72 -0.76
N SER A 39 -0.41 -9.72 -0.03
CA SER A 39 -1.65 -9.01 -0.36
C SER A 39 -1.57 -8.31 -1.71
N ILE A 40 -0.44 -7.69 -2.01
CA ILE A 40 -0.21 -7.04 -3.30
C ILE A 40 -0.14 -8.10 -4.41
N SER A 41 0.58 -9.19 -4.17
CA SER A 41 0.76 -10.26 -5.14
C SER A 41 -0.58 -10.93 -5.50
N TYR A 42 -1.46 -11.10 -4.52
CA TYR A 42 -2.79 -11.67 -4.77
C TYR A 42 -3.76 -10.67 -5.40
N GLY A 43 -3.34 -9.41 -5.55
CA GLY A 43 -4.20 -8.40 -6.17
C GLY A 43 -5.37 -7.99 -5.31
N ARG A 44 -5.20 -7.93 -4.01
CA ARG A 44 -6.26 -7.50 -3.10
C ARG A 44 -6.65 -6.05 -3.37
N SER A 45 -7.94 -5.79 -3.44
CA SER A 45 -8.47 -4.47 -3.78
C SER A 45 -8.14 -3.39 -2.75
N THR A 46 -7.77 -3.78 -1.54
CA THR A 46 -7.41 -2.83 -0.47
C THR A 46 -5.96 -2.36 -0.55
N TYR A 47 -5.18 -2.91 -1.47
CA TYR A 47 -3.79 -2.49 -1.69
C TYR A 47 -3.61 -1.99 -3.11
N ALA A 48 -2.81 -0.96 -3.28
CA ALA A 48 -2.48 -0.44 -4.60
C ALA A 48 -1.01 -0.06 -4.67
N VAL A 49 -0.43 -0.25 -5.83
CA VAL A 49 0.92 0.21 -6.14
C VAL A 49 0.77 1.32 -7.18
N VAL A 50 1.22 2.51 -6.84
CA VAL A 50 1.06 3.68 -7.69
C VAL A 50 2.42 4.17 -8.11
N GLU A 51 2.61 4.35 -9.40
CA GLU A 51 3.81 4.95 -9.94
C GLU A 51 3.60 6.45 -10.10
N VAL A 52 4.44 7.23 -9.43
CA VAL A 52 4.38 8.69 -9.49
C VAL A 52 5.55 9.16 -10.34
N GLU A 53 5.27 9.96 -11.34
CA GLU A 53 6.33 10.55 -12.16
C GLU A 53 7.07 11.61 -11.37
N ASP A 54 8.40 11.52 -11.38
CA ASP A 54 9.24 12.55 -10.83
C ASP A 54 9.35 13.66 -11.86
N ASP A 55 8.61 14.70 -11.63
CA ASP A 55 8.63 15.87 -12.49
C ASP A 55 9.75 16.78 -12.05
N GLU A 56 10.74 16.94 -12.86
CA GLU A 56 11.83 17.85 -12.56
C GLU A 56 11.71 19.14 -13.30
#